data_1ad27b070a688dc80869772dd6ef907d
#
_entry.id   1ad27b070a688dc80869772dd6ef907d
#
_cell.length_a   1.000
_cell.length_b   1.000
_cell.length_c   1.000
_cell.angle_alpha   90.00
_cell.angle_beta   90.00
_cell.angle_gamma   90.00
#
_symmetry.space_group_name_H-M   'P 1'
#
loop_
_entity.id
_entity.type
_entity.pdbx_description
1 polymer ?
#
loop_
_entity_poly.entity_id
_entity_poly.type
_entity_poly.pdbx_seq_one_letter_code
_entity_poly.pdbx_strand_id
1 'polypeptide(L)'
;SKLGFAKNALAGFKGTFALAALLMLIATIMALSMKDQGRSVKRSRLYIRRKYTKYYMLEIFYGARKQIFLTFAPYVMILVYGADTSIIAMLLAVCALFGMLLSPAIGYIVDRLGYKFVMVTDTLILVVVCVLYGFAHRLFPMHIAFIVVCVNFVLDSIISLASMATNVYVRDLSESREELTATLSTGISVNHLISIL
;
A
#
# COMPACT_ATOMS: atom_id res chain seq x y z
N SER A 1 -36.63 14.15 -0.72
CA SER A 1 -36.56 14.70 0.66
C SER A 1 -35.21 14.35 1.28
N LYS A 2 -34.51 15.33 1.89
CA LYS A 2 -33.19 15.16 2.52
C LYS A 2 -33.15 14.06 3.59
N LEU A 3 -34.28 13.81 4.26
CA LEU A 3 -34.43 12.74 5.28
C LEU A 3 -34.41 11.32 4.69
N GLY A 4 -34.93 11.12 3.49
CA GLY A 4 -34.89 9.82 2.81
C GLY A 4 -33.47 9.47 2.36
N PHE A 5 -32.72 10.46 1.86
CA PHE A 5 -31.33 10.28 1.45
C PHE A 5 -30.43 9.92 2.64
N ALA A 6 -30.62 10.62 3.77
CA ALA A 6 -29.85 10.34 5.00
C ALA A 6 -30.14 8.93 5.57
N LYS A 7 -31.39 8.45 5.53
CA LYS A 7 -31.74 7.09 5.94
C LYS A 7 -31.10 6.02 5.05
N ASN A 8 -31.10 6.22 3.75
CA ASN A 8 -30.49 5.29 2.79
C ASN A 8 -28.94 5.26 2.92
N ALA A 9 -28.32 6.42 3.14
CA ALA A 9 -26.88 6.51 3.42
C ALA A 9 -26.54 5.78 4.73
N LEU A 10 -27.30 5.98 5.80
CA LEU A 10 -27.09 5.31 7.07
C LEU A 10 -27.28 3.79 6.97
N ALA A 11 -28.24 3.32 6.19
CA ALA A 11 -28.43 1.89 5.92
C ALA A 11 -27.25 1.30 5.13
N GLY A 12 -26.72 2.04 4.15
CA GLY A 12 -25.50 1.66 3.42
C GLY A 12 -24.28 1.50 4.33
N PHE A 13 -24.05 2.47 5.22
CA PHE A 13 -22.95 2.38 6.21
C PHE A 13 -23.10 1.18 7.13
N LYS A 14 -24.29 0.95 7.68
CA LYS A 14 -24.56 -0.23 8.53
C LYS A 14 -24.33 -1.53 7.79
N GLY A 15 -24.76 -1.64 6.53
CA GLY A 15 -24.51 -2.81 5.69
C GLY A 15 -23.03 -3.07 5.45
N THR A 16 -22.26 -2.02 5.15
CA THR A 16 -20.80 -2.12 4.94
C THR A 16 -20.08 -2.59 6.21
N PHE A 17 -20.40 -2.00 7.37
CA PHE A 17 -19.80 -2.43 8.64
C PHE A 17 -20.22 -3.85 9.03
N ALA A 18 -21.45 -4.24 8.79
CA ALA A 18 -21.92 -5.61 9.04
C ALA A 18 -21.18 -6.63 8.16
N LEU A 19 -20.97 -6.31 6.87
CA LEU A 19 -20.19 -7.15 5.97
C LEU A 19 -18.73 -7.25 6.42
N ALA A 20 -18.12 -6.13 6.79
CA ALA A 20 -16.74 -6.13 7.32
C ALA A 20 -16.62 -6.98 8.59
N ALA A 21 -17.58 -6.84 9.52
CA ALA A 21 -17.61 -7.65 10.75
C ALA A 21 -17.75 -9.15 10.44
N LEU A 22 -18.60 -9.52 9.48
CA LEU A 22 -18.76 -10.91 9.05
C LEU A 22 -17.47 -11.48 8.47
N LEU A 23 -16.79 -10.72 7.59
CA LEU A 23 -15.51 -11.14 7.02
C LEU A 23 -14.42 -11.30 8.09
N MET A 24 -14.38 -10.40 9.07
CA MET A 24 -13.45 -10.49 10.21
C MET A 24 -13.77 -11.70 11.10
N LEU A 25 -15.04 -12.04 11.31
CA LEU A 25 -15.45 -13.25 12.02
C LEU A 25 -14.97 -14.52 11.30
N ILE A 26 -15.15 -14.60 9.99
CA ILE A 26 -14.67 -15.72 9.17
C ILE A 26 -13.14 -15.83 9.28
N ALA A 27 -12.43 -14.71 9.14
CA ALA A 27 -10.97 -14.70 9.29
C ALA A 27 -10.52 -15.17 10.69
N THR A 28 -11.24 -14.76 11.73
CA THR A 28 -10.96 -15.19 13.11
C THR A 28 -11.16 -16.71 13.28
N ILE A 29 -12.27 -17.27 12.75
CA ILE A 29 -12.53 -18.71 12.79
C ILE A 29 -11.42 -19.48 12.05
N MET A 30 -11.02 -19.00 10.88
CA MET A 30 -9.90 -19.59 10.14
C MET A 30 -8.58 -19.53 10.93
N ALA A 31 -8.29 -18.40 11.57
CA ALA A 31 -7.09 -18.25 12.40
C ALA A 31 -7.10 -19.18 13.61
N LEU A 32 -8.24 -19.37 14.28
CA LEU A 32 -8.39 -20.31 15.38
C LEU A 32 -8.20 -21.77 14.94
N SER A 33 -8.49 -22.08 13.69
CA SER A 33 -8.29 -23.43 13.11
C SER A 33 -6.83 -23.73 12.77
N MET A 34 -5.94 -22.73 12.79
CA MET A 34 -4.52 -22.91 12.51
C MET A 34 -3.83 -23.58 13.70
N LYS A 35 -3.19 -24.71 13.46
CA LYS A 35 -2.39 -25.40 14.49
C LYS A 35 -1.10 -24.61 14.74
N ASP A 36 -0.91 -24.20 15.98
CA ASP A 36 0.36 -23.64 16.42
C ASP A 36 1.43 -24.75 16.38
N GLN A 37 2.47 -24.55 15.58
CA GLN A 37 3.58 -25.52 15.45
C GLN A 37 4.58 -25.45 16.62
N GLY A 38 4.26 -24.69 17.68
CA GLY A 38 5.01 -24.68 18.95
C GLY A 38 6.46 -24.19 18.85
N ARG A 39 6.88 -23.63 17.73
CA ARG A 39 8.22 -23.05 17.59
C ARG A 39 8.30 -21.71 18.27
N SER A 40 8.79 -21.71 19.50
CA SER A 40 9.21 -20.48 20.20
C SER A 40 10.39 -19.86 19.45
N VAL A 41 10.11 -18.90 18.58
CA VAL A 41 11.16 -18.09 17.96
C VAL A 41 11.64 -17.10 19.02
N LYS A 42 12.91 -17.15 19.43
CA LYS A 42 13.53 -16.10 20.23
C LYS A 42 13.42 -14.78 19.49
N ARG A 43 12.45 -13.95 19.87
CA ARG A 43 12.22 -12.65 19.23
C ARG A 43 13.32 -11.70 19.66
N SER A 44 14.25 -11.40 18.76
CA SER A 44 15.09 -10.21 18.88
C SER A 44 14.17 -8.98 18.77
N ARG A 45 14.20 -8.09 19.76
CA ARG A 45 13.32 -6.90 19.81
C ARG A 45 13.53 -5.96 18.63
N LEU A 46 14.77 -5.80 18.19
CA LEU A 46 15.17 -5.05 16.99
C LEU A 46 16.43 -5.73 16.43
N TYR A 47 16.40 -6.06 15.15
CA TYR A 47 17.51 -6.69 14.47
C TYR A 47 18.12 -5.71 13.47
N ILE A 48 19.14 -4.96 13.91
CA ILE A 48 19.79 -3.93 13.08
C ILE A 48 21.22 -4.37 12.81
N ARG A 49 21.52 -4.71 11.56
CA ARG A 49 22.87 -5.02 11.08
C ARG A 49 23.24 -4.16 9.88
N ARG A 50 24.49 -3.77 9.77
CA ARG A 50 25.04 -2.99 8.63
C ARG A 50 24.75 -3.63 7.27
N LYS A 51 24.70 -4.95 7.20
CA LYS A 51 24.35 -5.74 6.02
C LYS A 51 22.98 -5.33 5.43
N TYR A 52 22.02 -4.95 6.27
CA TYR A 52 20.65 -4.61 5.90
C TYR A 52 20.35 -3.10 5.88
N THR A 53 21.36 -2.24 6.00
CA THR A 53 21.15 -0.78 6.02
C THR A 53 20.39 -0.29 4.79
N LYS A 54 20.70 -0.81 3.60
CA LYS A 54 19.99 -0.44 2.36
C LYS A 54 18.50 -0.80 2.42
N TYR A 55 18.19 -1.96 2.98
CA TYR A 55 16.80 -2.39 3.18
C TYR A 55 16.06 -1.46 4.13
N TYR A 56 16.63 -1.13 5.30
CA TYR A 56 15.97 -0.22 6.24
C TYR A 56 15.78 1.18 5.66
N MET A 57 16.75 1.67 4.89
CA MET A 57 16.58 2.95 4.18
C MET A 57 15.43 2.89 3.16
N LEU A 58 15.30 1.80 2.43
CA LEU A 58 14.17 1.61 1.51
C LEU A 58 12.84 1.56 2.26
N GLU A 59 12.76 0.87 3.41
CA GLU A 59 11.55 0.83 4.24
C GLU A 59 11.17 2.22 4.78
N ILE A 60 12.13 3.06 5.12
CA ILE A 60 11.89 4.47 5.49
C ILE A 60 11.24 5.22 4.32
N PHE A 61 11.80 5.11 3.11
CA PHE A 61 11.26 5.78 1.93
C PHE A 61 9.88 5.25 1.55
N TYR A 62 9.65 3.94 1.61
CA TYR A 62 8.34 3.34 1.33
C TYR A 62 7.30 3.74 2.38
N GLY A 63 7.69 3.82 3.66
CA GLY A 63 6.80 4.30 4.72
C GLY A 63 6.38 5.76 4.51
N ALA A 64 7.33 6.64 4.22
CA ALA A 64 7.06 8.05 3.91
C ALA A 64 6.19 8.20 2.66
N ARG A 65 6.51 7.50 1.56
CA ARG A 65 5.72 7.47 0.34
C ARG A 65 4.27 7.08 0.62
N LYS A 66 4.08 5.95 1.30
CA LYS A 66 2.75 5.42 1.62
C LYS A 66 1.90 6.46 2.34
N GLN A 67 2.46 7.15 3.32
CA GLN A 67 1.73 8.16 4.09
C GLN A 67 1.39 9.38 3.24
N ILE A 68 2.34 9.86 2.44
CA ILE A 68 2.09 10.98 1.52
C ILE A 68 0.92 10.67 0.59
N PHE A 69 0.90 9.52 -0.06
CA PHE A 69 -0.15 9.20 -1.03
C PHE A 69 -1.48 8.84 -0.38
N LEU A 70 -1.49 8.13 0.74
CA LEU A 70 -2.75 7.79 1.44
C LEU A 70 -3.45 9.01 2.04
N THR A 71 -2.68 10.01 2.45
CA THR A 71 -3.22 11.22 3.11
C THR A 71 -3.36 12.38 2.14
N PHE A 72 -2.27 12.73 1.43
CA PHE A 72 -2.25 13.95 0.61
C PHE A 72 -2.93 13.77 -0.75
N ALA A 73 -2.91 12.60 -1.37
CA ALA A 73 -3.56 12.43 -2.67
C ALA A 73 -5.09 12.60 -2.58
N PRO A 74 -5.83 11.95 -1.65
CA PRO A 74 -7.25 12.24 -1.43
C PRO A 74 -7.51 13.70 -1.04
N TYR A 75 -6.64 14.28 -0.21
CA TYR A 75 -6.75 15.69 0.21
C TYR A 75 -6.66 16.66 -0.98
N VAL A 76 -5.70 16.47 -1.88
CA VAL A 76 -5.56 17.26 -3.11
C VAL A 76 -6.78 17.06 -4.02
N MET A 77 -7.27 15.84 -4.15
CA MET A 77 -8.46 15.56 -4.96
C MET A 77 -9.70 16.29 -4.45
N ILE A 78 -9.88 16.36 -3.14
CA ILE A 78 -11.03 17.08 -2.53
C ILE A 78 -10.85 18.59 -2.66
N LEU A 79 -9.69 19.14 -2.26
CA LEU A 79 -9.51 20.59 -2.17
C LEU A 79 -9.28 21.26 -3.51
N VAL A 80 -8.51 20.65 -4.40
CA VAL A 80 -8.15 21.26 -5.68
C VAL A 80 -9.18 20.95 -6.76
N TYR A 81 -9.67 19.68 -6.77
CA TYR A 81 -10.54 19.20 -7.84
C TYR A 81 -12.01 19.05 -7.41
N GLY A 82 -12.34 19.31 -6.13
CA GLY A 82 -13.71 19.19 -5.64
C GLY A 82 -14.28 17.78 -5.68
N ALA A 83 -13.41 16.75 -5.59
CA ALA A 83 -13.83 15.36 -5.62
C ALA A 83 -14.75 15.03 -4.44
N ASP A 84 -15.84 14.34 -4.73
CA ASP A 84 -16.73 13.83 -3.70
C ASP A 84 -16.14 12.57 -3.04
N THR A 85 -16.51 12.34 -1.78
CA THR A 85 -16.10 11.16 -1.01
C THR A 85 -16.42 9.84 -1.71
N SER A 86 -17.51 9.81 -2.47
CA SER A 86 -17.90 8.64 -3.27
C SER A 86 -16.89 8.30 -4.37
N ILE A 87 -16.28 9.31 -5.00
CA ILE A 87 -15.24 9.12 -6.02
C ILE A 87 -13.97 8.52 -5.37
N ILE A 88 -13.58 9.03 -4.21
CA ILE A 88 -12.42 8.51 -3.49
C ILE A 88 -12.65 7.06 -3.05
N ALA A 89 -13.84 6.75 -2.52
CA ALA A 89 -14.20 5.39 -2.14
C ALA A 89 -14.18 4.43 -3.35
N MET A 90 -14.68 4.87 -4.49
CA MET A 90 -14.63 4.11 -5.74
C MET A 90 -13.20 3.88 -6.22
N LEU A 91 -12.33 4.90 -6.17
CA LEU A 91 -10.92 4.77 -6.53
C LEU A 91 -10.18 3.79 -5.62
N LEU A 92 -10.43 3.84 -4.30
CA LEU A 92 -9.86 2.89 -3.36
C LEU A 92 -10.33 1.45 -3.63
N ALA A 93 -11.60 1.25 -4.00
CA ALA A 93 -12.12 -0.06 -4.40
C ALA A 93 -11.44 -0.57 -5.69
N VAL A 94 -11.26 0.31 -6.67
CA VAL A 94 -10.52 0.00 -7.91
C VAL A 94 -9.07 -0.35 -7.60
N CYS A 95 -8.39 0.41 -6.73
CA CYS A 95 -7.04 0.12 -6.28
C CYS A 95 -6.92 -1.26 -5.61
N ALA A 96 -7.87 -1.60 -4.74
CA ALA A 96 -7.91 -2.90 -4.07
C ALA A 96 -8.09 -4.06 -5.08
N LEU A 97 -8.98 -3.88 -6.05
CA LEU A 97 -9.23 -4.87 -7.11
C LEU A 97 -7.97 -5.09 -7.97
N PHE A 98 -7.36 -4.01 -8.47
CA PHE A 98 -6.12 -4.11 -9.22
C PHE A 98 -4.97 -4.67 -8.38
N GLY A 99 -4.87 -4.29 -7.11
CA GLY A 99 -3.91 -4.84 -6.17
C GLY A 99 -4.01 -6.36 -6.08
N MET A 100 -5.22 -6.88 -5.91
CA MET A 100 -5.46 -8.32 -5.85
C MET A 100 -5.10 -9.04 -7.16
N LEU A 101 -5.51 -8.48 -8.30
CA LEU A 101 -5.31 -9.10 -9.61
C LEU A 101 -3.84 -9.03 -10.07
N LEU A 102 -3.14 -7.93 -9.79
CA LEU A 102 -1.79 -7.67 -10.28
C LEU A 102 -0.69 -8.15 -9.34
N SER A 103 -0.97 -8.41 -8.05
CA SER A 103 0.04 -8.93 -7.12
C SER A 103 0.77 -10.17 -7.63
N PRO A 104 0.11 -11.20 -8.18
CA PRO A 104 0.81 -12.36 -8.73
C PRO A 104 1.68 -12.01 -9.94
N ALA A 105 1.22 -11.09 -10.79
CA ALA A 105 1.97 -10.64 -11.97
C ALA A 105 3.24 -9.88 -11.56
N ILE A 106 3.15 -9.00 -10.55
CA ILE A 106 4.32 -8.30 -10.00
C ILE A 106 5.30 -9.31 -9.39
N GLY A 107 4.82 -10.29 -8.62
CA GLY A 107 5.66 -11.38 -8.11
C GLY A 107 6.41 -12.11 -9.22
N TYR A 108 5.73 -12.49 -10.29
CA TYR A 108 6.35 -13.11 -11.46
C TYR A 108 7.41 -12.22 -12.13
N ILE A 109 7.14 -10.91 -12.24
CA ILE A 109 8.09 -9.93 -12.80
C ILE A 109 9.35 -9.83 -11.91
N VAL A 110 9.18 -9.79 -10.59
CA VAL A 110 10.30 -9.79 -9.63
C VAL A 110 11.15 -11.04 -9.78
N ASP A 111 10.52 -12.20 -9.90
CA ASP A 111 11.23 -13.47 -10.03
C ASP A 111 11.98 -13.58 -11.38
N ARG A 112 11.44 -13.01 -12.45
CA ARG A 112 12.01 -13.14 -13.79
C ARG A 112 13.05 -12.06 -14.13
N LEU A 113 12.78 -10.80 -13.78
CA LEU A 113 13.64 -9.64 -14.10
C LEU A 113 14.57 -9.24 -12.94
N GLY A 114 14.33 -9.82 -11.76
CA GLY A 114 15.07 -9.54 -10.54
C GLY A 114 14.56 -8.30 -9.80
N TYR A 115 14.75 -8.33 -8.50
CA TYR A 115 14.28 -7.27 -7.58
C TYR A 115 14.87 -5.90 -7.90
N LYS A 116 16.15 -5.84 -8.32
CA LYS A 116 16.81 -4.56 -8.63
C LYS A 116 16.15 -3.82 -9.78
N PHE A 117 15.81 -4.53 -10.86
CA PHE A 117 15.12 -3.94 -12.01
C PHE A 117 13.76 -3.38 -11.61
N VAL A 118 12.96 -4.16 -10.87
CA VAL A 118 11.63 -3.77 -10.43
C VAL A 118 11.69 -2.53 -9.53
N MET A 119 12.62 -2.49 -8.57
CA MET A 119 12.77 -1.35 -7.67
C MET A 119 13.21 -0.06 -8.38
N VAL A 120 14.11 -0.16 -9.36
CA VAL A 120 14.53 1.01 -10.15
C VAL A 120 13.37 1.51 -11.02
N THR A 121 12.66 0.61 -11.68
CA THR A 121 11.49 0.95 -12.50
C THR A 121 10.39 1.58 -11.67
N ASP A 122 10.07 1.03 -10.49
CA ASP A 122 9.14 1.61 -9.51
C ASP A 122 9.50 3.06 -9.19
N THR A 123 10.76 3.31 -8.87
CA THR A 123 11.22 4.66 -8.52
C THR A 123 11.11 5.63 -9.69
N LEU A 124 11.44 5.21 -10.91
CA LEU A 124 11.32 6.06 -12.10
C LEU A 124 9.86 6.43 -12.41
N ILE A 125 8.96 5.45 -12.33
CA ILE A 125 7.53 5.70 -12.53
C ILE A 125 7.00 6.61 -11.42
N LEU A 126 7.46 6.43 -10.18
CA LEU A 126 7.07 7.29 -9.07
C LEU A 126 7.44 8.75 -9.28
N VAL A 127 8.61 9.03 -9.88
CA VAL A 127 8.98 10.42 -10.25
C VAL A 127 7.94 11.03 -11.19
N VAL A 128 7.51 10.28 -12.21
CA VAL A 128 6.46 10.73 -13.14
C VAL A 128 5.13 10.97 -12.40
N VAL A 129 4.75 10.04 -11.52
CA VAL A 129 3.56 10.15 -10.67
C VAL A 129 3.59 11.43 -9.83
N CYS A 130 4.71 11.73 -9.18
CA CYS A 130 4.88 12.95 -8.38
C CYS A 130 4.78 14.24 -9.23
N VAL A 131 5.39 14.24 -10.40
CA VAL A 131 5.31 15.38 -11.33
C VAL A 131 3.87 15.61 -11.78
N LEU A 132 3.15 14.55 -12.13
CA LEU A 132 1.74 14.65 -12.52
C LEU A 132 0.87 15.17 -11.37
N TYR A 133 1.05 14.71 -10.14
CA TYR A 133 0.31 15.26 -8.99
C TYR A 133 0.57 16.74 -8.77
N GLY A 134 1.83 17.18 -8.89
CA GLY A 134 2.20 18.58 -8.65
C GLY A 134 1.78 19.53 -9.76
N PHE A 135 1.80 19.09 -11.00
CA PHE A 135 1.69 19.97 -12.16
C PHE A 135 0.46 19.70 -13.04
N ALA A 136 -0.34 18.67 -12.81
CA ALA A 136 -1.49 18.34 -13.66
C ALA A 136 -2.44 19.55 -13.88
N HIS A 137 -2.73 20.31 -12.82
CA HIS A 137 -3.59 21.48 -12.88
C HIS A 137 -3.04 22.64 -13.71
N ARG A 138 -1.71 22.65 -13.97
CA ARG A 138 -1.05 23.65 -14.81
C ARG A 138 -0.86 23.17 -16.24
N LEU A 139 -0.72 21.87 -16.44
CA LEU A 139 -0.44 21.27 -17.75
C LEU A 139 -1.72 21.00 -18.55
N PHE A 140 -2.84 20.75 -17.86
CA PHE A 140 -4.09 20.35 -18.48
C PHE A 140 -5.27 21.23 -18.03
N PRO A 141 -6.32 21.37 -18.86
CA PRO A 141 -7.60 21.92 -18.41
C PRO A 141 -8.13 21.15 -17.20
N MET A 142 -8.84 21.84 -16.28
CA MET A 142 -9.25 21.30 -14.98
C MET A 142 -9.92 19.91 -15.05
N HIS A 143 -10.78 19.72 -16.04
CA HIS A 143 -11.48 18.45 -16.27
C HIS A 143 -10.50 17.30 -16.61
N ILE A 144 -9.53 17.56 -17.51
CA ILE A 144 -8.52 16.58 -17.91
C ILE A 144 -7.54 16.32 -16.76
N ALA A 145 -7.13 17.38 -16.07
CA ALA A 145 -6.24 17.29 -14.90
C ALA A 145 -6.83 16.38 -13.82
N PHE A 146 -8.14 16.46 -13.56
CA PHE A 146 -8.84 15.60 -12.62
C PHE A 146 -8.77 14.12 -13.02
N ILE A 147 -9.03 13.82 -14.30
CA ILE A 147 -8.93 12.44 -14.83
C ILE A 147 -7.50 11.92 -14.69
N VAL A 148 -6.50 12.74 -15.05
CA VAL A 148 -5.08 12.40 -14.92
C VAL A 148 -4.72 12.06 -13.46
N VAL A 149 -5.20 12.85 -12.51
CA VAL A 149 -4.94 12.62 -11.08
C VAL A 149 -5.64 11.34 -10.58
N CYS A 150 -6.86 11.04 -11.05
CA CYS A 150 -7.55 9.79 -10.72
C CYS A 150 -6.78 8.56 -11.27
N VAL A 151 -6.35 8.60 -12.51
CA VAL A 151 -5.53 7.54 -13.12
C VAL A 151 -4.20 7.40 -12.39
N ASN A 152 -3.58 8.52 -12.04
CA ASN A 152 -2.32 8.57 -11.30
C ASN A 152 -2.45 7.94 -9.92
N PHE A 153 -3.59 8.14 -9.23
CA PHE A 153 -3.90 7.53 -7.94
C PHE A 153 -3.93 5.99 -8.04
N VAL A 154 -4.62 5.46 -9.05
CA VAL A 154 -4.66 4.01 -9.30
C VAL A 154 -3.27 3.48 -9.68
N LEU A 155 -2.55 4.20 -10.53
CA LEU A 155 -1.20 3.83 -10.95
C LEU A 155 -0.23 3.76 -9.76
N ASP A 156 -0.24 4.75 -8.86
CA ASP A 156 0.58 4.72 -7.66
C ASP A 156 0.27 3.52 -6.77
N SER A 157 -1.00 3.19 -6.61
CA SER A 157 -1.42 2.00 -5.85
C SER A 157 -0.86 0.70 -6.45
N ILE A 158 -0.88 0.55 -7.78
CA ILE A 158 -0.33 -0.61 -8.48
C ILE A 158 1.19 -0.67 -8.30
N ILE A 159 1.87 0.44 -8.50
CA ILE A 159 3.33 0.54 -8.40
C ILE A 159 3.79 0.24 -6.98
N SER A 160 3.01 0.59 -5.95
CA SER A 160 3.35 0.30 -4.55
C SER A 160 3.52 -1.20 -4.26
N LEU A 161 2.94 -2.08 -5.09
CA LEU A 161 3.14 -3.53 -5.01
C LEU A 161 4.59 -3.95 -5.28
N ALA A 162 5.36 -3.13 -6.01
CA ALA A 162 6.79 -3.37 -6.27
C ALA A 162 7.63 -3.38 -4.97
N SER A 163 7.10 -2.85 -3.86
CA SER A 163 7.73 -2.96 -2.55
C SER A 163 7.94 -4.42 -2.10
N MET A 164 7.20 -5.39 -2.67
CA MET A 164 7.47 -6.82 -2.46
C MET A 164 8.88 -7.24 -2.87
N ALA A 165 9.49 -6.53 -3.83
CA ALA A 165 10.86 -6.79 -4.28
C ALA A 165 11.89 -6.60 -3.16
N THR A 166 11.63 -5.74 -2.18
CA THR A 166 12.52 -5.57 -1.01
C THR A 166 12.56 -6.82 -0.14
N ASN A 167 11.46 -7.54 -0.03
CA ASN A 167 11.39 -8.80 0.71
C ASN A 167 12.25 -9.88 0.03
N VAL A 168 12.23 -9.92 -1.30
CA VAL A 168 13.09 -10.84 -2.08
C VAL A 168 14.56 -10.47 -1.88
N TYR A 169 14.89 -9.18 -1.93
CA TYR A 169 16.25 -8.71 -1.66
C TYR A 169 16.75 -9.13 -0.26
N VAL A 170 15.93 -9.00 0.78
CA VAL A 170 16.29 -9.42 2.14
C VAL A 170 16.42 -10.94 2.22
N ARG A 171 15.53 -11.69 1.55
CA ARG A 171 15.60 -13.16 1.49
C ARG A 171 16.92 -13.63 0.91
N ASP A 172 17.36 -13.04 -0.20
CA ASP A 172 18.60 -13.43 -0.88
C ASP A 172 19.86 -13.05 -0.08
N LEU A 173 19.73 -12.03 0.80
CA LEU A 173 20.83 -11.59 1.65
C LEU A 173 20.92 -12.35 2.98
N SER A 174 19.84 -13.01 3.39
CA SER A 174 19.72 -13.67 4.71
C SER A 174 20.30 -15.09 4.66
N GLU A 175 21.08 -15.44 5.68
CA GLU A 175 21.71 -16.74 5.81
C GLU A 175 20.84 -17.76 6.55
N SER A 176 19.83 -17.29 7.30
CA SER A 176 18.89 -18.13 8.03
C SER A 176 17.47 -17.59 7.99
N ARG A 177 16.48 -18.47 8.21
CA ARG A 177 15.08 -18.07 8.33
C ARG A 177 14.81 -17.15 9.53
N GLU A 178 15.55 -17.34 10.60
CA GLU A 178 15.44 -16.52 11.80
C GLU A 178 15.92 -15.10 11.52
N GLU A 179 17.06 -14.96 10.84
CA GLU A 179 17.61 -13.68 10.40
C GLU A 179 16.66 -12.97 9.44
N LEU A 180 16.11 -13.69 8.45
CA LEU A 180 15.11 -13.16 7.52
C LEU A 180 13.90 -12.60 8.27
N THR A 181 13.31 -13.39 9.15
CA THR A 181 12.10 -12.99 9.88
C THR A 181 12.36 -11.80 10.79
N ALA A 182 13.49 -11.79 11.50
CA ALA A 182 13.87 -10.70 12.39
C ALA A 182 14.11 -9.40 11.60
N THR A 183 14.78 -9.48 10.44
CA THR A 183 15.04 -8.33 9.57
C THR A 183 13.74 -7.78 8.97
N LEU A 184 12.86 -8.62 8.45
CA LEU A 184 11.57 -8.21 7.91
C LEU A 184 10.69 -7.57 8.99
N SER A 185 10.62 -8.14 10.17
CA SER A 185 9.86 -7.57 11.30
C SER A 185 10.39 -6.19 11.70
N THR A 186 11.71 -6.03 11.72
CA THR A 186 12.34 -4.73 12.02
C THR A 186 12.04 -3.71 10.92
N GLY A 187 12.12 -4.11 9.64
CA GLY A 187 11.79 -3.24 8.51
C GLY A 187 10.35 -2.77 8.55
N ILE A 188 9.39 -3.67 8.78
CA ILE A 188 7.97 -3.31 8.94
C ILE A 188 7.78 -2.32 10.10
N SER A 189 8.47 -2.52 11.22
CA SER A 189 8.39 -1.60 12.37
C SER A 189 8.93 -0.21 12.01
N VAL A 190 10.03 -0.14 11.28
CA VAL A 190 10.61 1.12 10.78
C VAL A 190 9.65 1.82 9.81
N ASN A 191 9.07 1.07 8.87
CA ASN A 191 8.10 1.57 7.90
C ASN A 191 6.88 2.21 8.61
N HIS A 192 6.31 1.52 9.60
CA HIS A 192 5.18 2.05 10.36
C HIS A 192 5.56 3.24 11.23
N LEU A 193 6.75 3.25 11.85
CA LEU A 193 7.21 4.39 12.64
C LEU A 193 7.29 5.67 11.82
N ILE A 194 7.84 5.56 10.60
CA ILE A 194 7.92 6.70 9.67
C ILE A 194 6.53 7.11 9.15
N SER A 195 5.59 6.18 9.02
CA SER A 195 4.23 6.50 8.59
C SER A 195 3.42 7.28 9.64
N ILE A 196 3.90 7.36 10.89
CA ILE A 196 3.25 8.14 11.97
C ILE A 196 3.76 9.59 12.02
N LEU A 197 4.98 9.84 11.54
CA LEU A 197 5.61 11.16 11.50
C LEU A 197 5.16 11.97 10.28
#